data_c86e54c05adf0047187170c997003d87
#
_entry.id   c86e54c05adf0047187170c997003d87
#
_cell.length_a   1.000
_cell.length_b   1.000
_cell.length_c   1.000
_cell.angle_alpha   90.00
_cell.angle_beta   90.00
_cell.angle_gamma   90.00
#
_symmetry.space_group_name_H-M   'P 1'
#
loop_
_entity.id
_entity.type
_entity.pdbx_description
1 polymer ?
#
loop_
_entity_poly.entity_id
_entity_poly.type
_entity_poly.pdbx_seq_one_letter_code
_entity_poly.pdbx_strand_id
1 'polypeptide(L)'
;MFRDAWAQELWGARREVRVVREPASVELELDRALAIADELYAALAEVSPLVGWKLGATDPRTQASFGTDRPFTAPIYGDGIIANGDAISLSRFVAPRLEAEIGLRVHVDGIQLVPCVEIVDCRFPGWKLTLPGAIADFGLQGAFIFGQGMAGDPAEVSEIEVTVKRDGIEMQRGSANPADAVARLRYLSHELHQDGHSSHLVATGSLISPISLDSGHWVADFGEFGSLSLRVVN
;
A
#
# COMPACT_ATOMS: atom_id res chain seq x y z
N MET A 1 6.81 15.40 19.71
CA MET A 1 8.11 15.85 19.13
C MET A 1 8.90 14.59 18.80
N PHE A 2 9.36 14.45 17.56
CA PHE A 2 10.13 13.29 17.11
C PHE A 2 11.52 13.27 17.77
N ARG A 3 11.98 12.09 18.14
CA ARG A 3 13.31 11.87 18.75
C ARG A 3 14.40 11.70 17.68
N ASP A 4 14.04 11.07 16.55
CA ASP A 4 14.93 10.90 15.41
C ASP A 4 14.78 12.04 14.40
N ALA A 5 15.91 12.60 13.92
CA ALA A 5 15.90 13.66 12.92
C ALA A 5 15.32 13.22 11.56
N TRP A 6 15.47 11.93 11.20
CA TRP A 6 14.84 11.37 10.01
C TRP A 6 13.32 11.25 10.15
N ALA A 7 12.80 10.91 11.34
CA ALA A 7 11.36 10.94 11.59
C ALA A 7 10.79 12.34 11.39
N GLN A 8 11.48 13.36 11.91
CA GLN A 8 11.09 14.75 11.71
C GLN A 8 11.15 15.16 10.22
N GLU A 9 12.19 14.77 9.49
CA GLU A 9 12.34 15.10 8.06
C GLU A 9 11.28 14.41 7.21
N LEU A 10 11.03 13.11 7.40
CA LEU A 10 10.01 12.36 6.66
C LEU A 10 8.60 12.86 6.96
N TRP A 11 8.31 13.20 8.21
CA TRP A 11 7.05 13.83 8.58
C TRP A 11 6.85 15.18 7.87
N GLY A 12 7.87 16.03 7.86
CA GLY A 12 7.87 17.30 7.13
C GLY A 12 7.71 17.09 5.63
N ALA A 13 8.46 16.16 5.05
CA ALA A 13 8.40 15.83 3.63
C ALA A 13 7.00 15.35 3.21
N ARG A 14 6.34 14.50 4.01
CA ARG A 14 4.95 14.05 3.77
C ARG A 14 3.98 15.22 3.81
N ARG A 15 4.06 16.10 4.83
CA ARG A 15 3.13 17.23 5.00
C ARG A 15 3.29 18.33 3.97
N GLU A 16 4.53 18.58 3.56
CA GLU A 16 4.89 19.61 2.58
C GLU A 16 4.89 19.09 1.13
N VAL A 17 4.59 17.81 0.94
CA VAL A 17 4.58 17.10 -0.36
C VAL A 17 5.87 17.39 -1.12
N ARG A 18 6.98 17.00 -0.54
CA ARG A 18 8.33 17.19 -1.11
C ARG A 18 9.22 15.98 -0.91
N VAL A 19 10.26 15.91 -1.69
CA VAL A 19 11.35 14.94 -1.43
C VAL A 19 12.07 15.30 -0.13
N VAL A 20 12.67 14.31 0.50
CA VAL A 20 13.58 14.51 1.64
C VAL A 20 14.77 15.36 1.22
N ARG A 21 15.28 16.20 2.15
CA ARG A 21 16.39 17.11 1.89
C ARG A 21 17.74 16.42 1.89
N GLU A 22 17.87 15.39 2.72
CA GLU A 22 19.07 14.58 2.80
C GLU A 22 19.07 13.53 1.69
N PRO A 23 20.22 13.27 1.04
CA PRO A 23 20.30 12.24 0.02
C PRO A 23 20.06 10.86 0.63
N ALA A 24 19.41 9.98 -0.13
CA ALA A 24 19.15 8.58 0.21
C ALA A 24 20.41 7.72 0.47
N SER A 25 21.61 8.31 0.37
CA SER A 25 22.90 7.69 0.65
C SER A 25 23.21 7.53 2.14
N VAL A 26 22.35 8.04 3.03
CA VAL A 26 22.44 7.67 4.45
C VAL A 26 21.89 6.26 4.56
N GLU A 27 22.78 5.29 4.70
CA GLU A 27 22.41 3.91 4.99
C GLU A 27 21.69 3.88 6.34
N LEU A 28 20.36 3.76 6.27
CA LEU A 28 19.56 3.50 7.45
C LEU A 28 19.72 2.02 7.80
N GLU A 29 20.19 1.76 8.99
CA GLU A 29 20.11 0.41 9.56
C GLU A 29 18.66 0.03 9.84
N LEU A 30 18.32 -1.26 9.73
CA LEU A 30 16.94 -1.75 9.82
C LEU A 30 16.30 -1.38 11.16
N ASP A 31 17.00 -1.59 12.29
CA ASP A 31 16.47 -1.28 13.63
C ASP A 31 16.14 0.21 13.78
N ARG A 32 16.97 1.09 13.21
CA ARG A 32 16.72 2.52 13.20
C ARG A 32 15.52 2.89 12.33
N ALA A 33 15.39 2.25 11.16
CA ALA A 33 14.26 2.47 10.27
C ALA A 33 12.93 2.06 10.90
N LEU A 34 12.91 0.95 11.63
CA LEU A 34 11.76 0.50 12.40
C LEU A 34 11.41 1.51 13.51
N ALA A 35 12.38 2.00 14.26
CA ALA A 35 12.16 3.01 15.29
C ALA A 35 11.62 4.34 14.71
N ILE A 36 12.11 4.76 13.55
CA ILE A 36 11.59 5.92 12.80
C ILE A 36 10.14 5.68 12.41
N ALA A 37 9.84 4.52 11.82
CA ALA A 37 8.49 4.15 11.41
C ALA A 37 7.51 4.17 12.60
N ASP A 38 7.91 3.63 13.75
CA ASP A 38 7.09 3.64 14.98
C ASP A 38 6.76 5.06 15.43
N GLU A 39 7.72 5.99 15.40
CA GLU A 39 7.48 7.40 15.73
C GLU A 39 6.48 8.06 14.76
N LEU A 40 6.61 7.77 13.47
CA LEU A 40 5.74 8.30 12.43
C LEU A 40 4.32 7.72 12.51
N TYR A 41 4.21 6.42 12.75
CA TYR A 41 2.92 5.75 12.92
C TYR A 41 2.20 6.22 14.19
N ALA A 42 2.92 6.44 15.29
CA ALA A 42 2.35 7.03 16.49
C ALA A 42 1.78 8.44 16.22
N ALA A 43 2.50 9.26 15.45
CA ALA A 43 2.02 10.59 15.08
C ALA A 43 0.80 10.55 14.13
N LEU A 44 0.72 9.59 13.21
CA LEU A 44 -0.46 9.38 12.37
C LEU A 44 -1.67 8.92 13.19
N ALA A 45 -1.46 8.04 14.16
CA ALA A 45 -2.52 7.55 15.04
C ALA A 45 -3.18 8.65 15.89
N GLU A 46 -2.49 9.75 16.16
CA GLU A 46 -3.06 10.90 16.87
C GLU A 46 -4.11 11.67 16.02
N VAL A 47 -4.05 11.56 14.69
CA VAL A 47 -4.87 12.37 13.77
C VAL A 47 -5.79 11.54 12.89
N SER A 48 -5.58 10.23 12.80
CA SER A 48 -6.37 9.34 11.95
C SER A 48 -6.48 7.95 12.57
N PRO A 49 -7.66 7.30 12.51
CA PRO A 49 -7.81 5.96 13.06
C PRO A 49 -7.06 4.93 12.22
N LEU A 50 -6.48 3.93 12.89
CA LEU A 50 -5.98 2.72 12.24
C LEU A 50 -7.17 1.95 11.65
N VAL A 51 -7.12 1.62 10.36
CA VAL A 51 -8.20 0.90 9.66
C VAL A 51 -7.75 -0.39 9.00
N GLY A 52 -6.45 -0.66 8.97
CA GLY A 52 -5.93 -1.86 8.35
C GLY A 52 -4.41 -1.91 8.27
N TRP A 53 -3.93 -2.83 7.43
CA TRP A 53 -2.52 -3.11 7.25
C TRP A 53 -2.21 -3.36 5.77
N LYS A 54 -0.99 -3.06 5.37
CA LYS A 54 -0.47 -3.42 4.06
C LYS A 54 0.77 -4.31 4.18
N LEU A 55 1.03 -5.06 3.13
CA LEU A 55 2.25 -5.84 2.93
C LEU A 55 3.02 -5.27 1.72
N GLY A 56 4.27 -4.86 1.96
CA GLY A 56 5.20 -4.48 0.90
C GLY A 56 6.22 -5.57 0.62
N ALA A 57 6.87 -5.54 -0.55
CA ALA A 57 7.85 -6.53 -0.98
C ALA A 57 7.31 -7.98 -0.96
N THR A 58 6.14 -8.19 -1.55
CA THR A 58 5.46 -9.49 -1.53
C THR A 58 5.85 -10.40 -2.69
N ASP A 59 6.56 -9.90 -3.67
CA ASP A 59 7.05 -10.66 -4.82
C ASP A 59 8.57 -10.87 -4.77
N PRO A 60 9.09 -11.98 -5.35
CA PRO A 60 10.52 -12.32 -5.27
C PRO A 60 11.45 -11.30 -5.93
N ARG A 61 11.01 -10.55 -6.94
CA ARG A 61 11.85 -9.55 -7.63
C ARG A 61 12.05 -8.33 -6.75
N THR A 62 10.97 -7.85 -6.12
CA THR A 62 11.03 -6.74 -5.17
C THR A 62 11.85 -7.14 -3.94
N GLN A 63 11.67 -8.36 -3.43
CA GLN A 63 12.48 -8.90 -2.34
C GLN A 63 13.97 -8.91 -2.70
N ALA A 64 14.32 -9.44 -3.86
CA ALA A 64 15.70 -9.45 -4.33
C ALA A 64 16.28 -8.04 -4.48
N SER A 65 15.49 -7.07 -4.95
CA SER A 65 15.93 -5.67 -5.10
C SER A 65 16.19 -4.98 -3.77
N PHE A 66 15.49 -5.38 -2.71
CA PHE A 66 15.66 -4.88 -1.35
C PHE A 66 16.64 -5.71 -0.51
N GLY A 67 17.14 -6.83 -1.02
CA GLY A 67 18.01 -7.72 -0.28
C GLY A 67 17.31 -8.40 0.90
N THR A 68 16.02 -8.70 0.78
CA THR A 68 15.21 -9.39 1.78
C THR A 68 14.62 -10.67 1.21
N ASP A 69 14.21 -11.60 2.06
CA ASP A 69 13.51 -12.84 1.73
C ASP A 69 12.05 -12.88 2.24
N ARG A 70 11.61 -11.76 2.80
CA ARG A 70 10.26 -11.65 3.40
C ARG A 70 9.64 -10.29 3.16
N PRO A 71 8.29 -10.20 3.16
CA PRO A 71 7.58 -8.93 3.11
C PRO A 71 7.83 -8.09 4.37
N PHE A 72 7.52 -6.81 4.28
CA PHE A 72 7.37 -5.93 5.43
C PHE A 72 5.91 -5.48 5.57
N THR A 73 5.55 -5.01 6.76
CA THR A 73 4.20 -4.55 7.08
C THR A 73 4.18 -3.06 7.37
N ALA A 74 3.05 -2.42 7.09
CA ALA A 74 2.80 -1.04 7.50
C ALA A 74 1.30 -0.84 7.81
N PRO A 75 0.94 0.01 8.80
CA PRO A 75 -0.45 0.29 9.13
C PRO A 75 -1.10 1.18 8.08
N ILE A 76 -2.40 0.98 7.82
CA ILE A 76 -3.24 1.84 6.98
C ILE A 76 -4.10 2.71 7.90
N TYR A 77 -4.06 4.02 7.68
CA TYR A 77 -4.88 5.00 8.42
C TYR A 77 -6.04 5.51 7.57
N GLY A 78 -7.12 5.92 8.24
CA GLY A 78 -8.38 6.31 7.60
C GLY A 78 -8.27 7.51 6.66
N ASP A 79 -7.33 8.45 6.90
CA ASP A 79 -7.06 9.59 6.03
C ASP A 79 -6.47 9.20 4.66
N GLY A 80 -5.90 7.99 4.56
CA GLY A 80 -5.41 7.38 3.32
C GLY A 80 -6.51 6.68 2.51
N ILE A 81 -7.72 6.48 3.03
CA ILE A 81 -8.80 5.79 2.29
C ILE A 81 -9.52 6.76 1.36
N ILE A 82 -9.66 6.35 0.11
CA ILE A 82 -10.39 7.08 -0.95
C ILE A 82 -11.59 6.23 -1.37
N ALA A 83 -12.73 6.86 -1.61
CA ALA A 83 -13.89 6.14 -2.13
C ALA A 83 -13.71 5.78 -3.63
N ASN A 84 -14.29 4.65 -4.03
CA ASN A 84 -14.29 4.26 -5.44
C ASN A 84 -15.03 5.30 -6.29
N GLY A 85 -14.41 5.78 -7.34
CA GLY A 85 -14.94 6.80 -8.25
C GLY A 85 -14.59 8.25 -7.87
N ASP A 86 -13.94 8.46 -6.73
CA ASP A 86 -13.54 9.80 -6.30
C ASP A 86 -12.43 10.40 -7.17
N ALA A 87 -12.25 11.70 -7.00
CA ALA A 87 -11.13 12.44 -7.58
C ALA A 87 -10.01 12.64 -6.56
N ILE A 88 -8.78 12.55 -7.00
CA ILE A 88 -7.59 12.86 -6.20
C ILE A 88 -6.64 13.77 -6.97
N SER A 89 -6.04 14.75 -6.27
CA SER A 89 -5.02 15.60 -6.88
C SER A 89 -3.62 15.00 -6.72
N LEU A 90 -2.83 15.07 -7.80
CA LEU A 90 -1.41 14.73 -7.78
C LEU A 90 -0.63 15.58 -6.78
N SER A 91 -1.11 16.79 -6.48
CA SER A 91 -0.49 17.68 -5.49
C SER A 91 -0.49 17.12 -4.05
N ARG A 92 -1.18 16.00 -3.79
CA ARG A 92 -1.13 15.27 -2.51
C ARG A 92 0.09 14.37 -2.37
N PHE A 93 0.82 14.10 -3.45
CA PHE A 93 1.87 13.09 -3.51
C PHE A 93 3.17 13.68 -4.05
N VAL A 94 4.28 13.05 -3.68
CA VAL A 94 5.63 13.43 -4.13
C VAL A 94 5.98 12.74 -5.44
N ALA A 95 5.84 11.42 -5.50
CA ALA A 95 6.17 10.62 -6.67
C ALA A 95 5.26 9.36 -6.74
N PRO A 96 3.94 9.55 -6.95
CA PRO A 96 2.97 8.48 -6.79
C PRO A 96 3.05 7.43 -7.90
N ARG A 97 2.80 6.17 -7.52
CA ARG A 97 2.57 5.07 -8.44
C ARG A 97 1.32 4.31 -8.04
N LEU A 98 0.64 3.73 -9.02
CA LEU A 98 -0.54 2.90 -8.81
C LEU A 98 -0.16 1.41 -8.82
N GLU A 99 -0.69 0.69 -7.85
CA GLU A 99 -0.64 -0.76 -7.72
C GLU A 99 -2.07 -1.31 -7.67
N ALA A 100 -2.30 -2.47 -8.29
CA ALA A 100 -3.57 -3.18 -8.21
C ALA A 100 -3.36 -4.48 -7.45
N GLU A 101 -4.23 -4.76 -6.48
CA GLU A 101 -4.05 -5.81 -5.49
C GLU A 101 -5.33 -6.59 -5.24
N ILE A 102 -5.21 -7.80 -4.72
CA ILE A 102 -6.29 -8.46 -3.98
C ILE A 102 -6.22 -7.92 -2.56
N GLY A 103 -7.24 -7.18 -2.16
CA GLY A 103 -7.40 -6.77 -0.77
C GLY A 103 -8.19 -7.81 0.03
N LEU A 104 -8.12 -7.71 1.34
CA LEU A 104 -8.93 -8.51 2.26
C LEU A 104 -9.69 -7.57 3.20
N ARG A 105 -10.94 -7.93 3.47
CA ARG A 105 -11.70 -7.38 4.58
C ARG A 105 -11.87 -8.49 5.60
N VAL A 106 -11.23 -8.32 6.75
CA VAL A 106 -11.26 -9.28 7.84
C VAL A 106 -12.37 -8.88 8.80
N HIS A 107 -13.26 -9.81 9.11
CA HIS A 107 -14.34 -9.66 10.06
C HIS A 107 -14.26 -10.77 11.11
N VAL A 108 -14.99 -10.61 12.20
CA VAL A 108 -15.11 -11.65 13.23
C VAL A 108 -15.67 -12.97 12.69
N ASP A 109 -16.49 -12.89 11.63
CA ASP A 109 -17.17 -14.04 11.02
C ASP A 109 -16.40 -14.63 9.81
N GLY A 110 -15.26 -14.04 9.44
CA GLY A 110 -14.47 -14.54 8.33
C GLY A 110 -13.73 -13.48 7.52
N ILE A 111 -13.23 -13.90 6.36
CA ILE A 111 -12.43 -13.10 5.45
C ILE A 111 -13.20 -12.93 4.14
N GLN A 112 -13.25 -11.72 3.63
CA GLN A 112 -13.82 -11.39 2.33
C GLN A 112 -12.72 -10.86 1.41
N LEU A 113 -12.62 -11.41 0.19
CA LEU A 113 -11.77 -10.85 -0.87
C LEU A 113 -12.41 -9.58 -1.41
N VAL A 114 -11.61 -8.55 -1.62
CA VAL A 114 -12.05 -7.27 -2.20
C VAL A 114 -11.05 -6.80 -3.25
N PRO A 115 -11.47 -6.15 -4.33
CA PRO A 115 -10.55 -5.40 -5.18
C PRO A 115 -9.87 -4.31 -4.36
N CYS A 116 -8.57 -4.11 -4.60
CA CYS A 116 -7.81 -3.06 -3.94
C CYS A 116 -6.90 -2.33 -4.95
N VAL A 117 -6.83 -1.02 -4.81
CA VAL A 117 -5.82 -0.19 -5.46
C VAL A 117 -5.04 0.52 -4.37
N GLU A 118 -3.72 0.39 -4.38
CA GLU A 118 -2.83 1.21 -3.59
C GLU A 118 -2.19 2.29 -4.48
N ILE A 119 -2.16 3.52 -3.99
CA ILE A 119 -1.27 4.55 -4.49
C ILE A 119 -0.08 4.58 -3.55
N VAL A 120 1.03 4.02 -3.99
CA VAL A 120 2.30 4.13 -3.27
C VAL A 120 2.96 5.46 -3.58
N ASP A 121 3.62 6.06 -2.59
CA ASP A 121 4.28 7.35 -2.72
C ASP A 121 5.66 7.31 -2.06
N CYS A 122 6.68 7.86 -2.71
CA CYS A 122 8.05 7.81 -2.25
C CYS A 122 8.61 9.22 -2.08
N ARG A 123 9.10 9.53 -0.86
CA ARG A 123 9.75 10.80 -0.55
C ARG A 123 11.24 10.82 -0.83
N PHE A 124 11.81 9.66 -1.19
CA PHE A 124 13.20 9.59 -1.64
C PHE A 124 13.33 9.92 -3.13
N PRO A 125 14.32 10.77 -3.53
CA PRO A 125 14.46 11.20 -4.92
C PRO A 125 14.62 10.03 -5.89
N GLY A 126 13.77 10.02 -6.94
CA GLY A 126 13.84 9.04 -8.01
C GLY A 126 13.59 7.58 -7.58
N TRP A 127 12.89 7.36 -6.47
CA TRP A 127 12.62 6.02 -5.93
C TRP A 127 13.92 5.24 -5.58
N LYS A 128 15.01 5.95 -5.31
CA LYS A 128 16.29 5.34 -4.91
C LYS A 128 16.29 5.15 -3.39
N LEU A 129 15.92 3.97 -2.95
CA LEU A 129 15.83 3.63 -1.52
C LEU A 129 16.16 2.14 -1.30
N THR A 130 16.53 1.86 -0.07
CA THR A 130 16.74 0.50 0.45
C THR A 130 15.48 0.02 1.17
N LEU A 131 15.44 -1.26 1.59
CA LEU A 131 14.35 -1.76 2.44
C LEU A 131 14.17 -0.91 3.73
N PRO A 132 15.23 -0.58 4.51
CA PRO A 132 15.10 0.33 5.63
C PRO A 132 14.51 1.69 5.25
N GLY A 133 14.90 2.24 4.10
CA GLY A 133 14.31 3.49 3.58
C GLY A 133 12.81 3.36 3.29
N ALA A 134 12.38 2.25 2.68
CA ALA A 134 10.96 1.99 2.41
C ALA A 134 10.14 1.86 3.70
N ILE A 135 10.68 1.17 4.70
CA ILE A 135 10.04 1.00 6.02
C ILE A 135 9.92 2.37 6.72
N ALA A 136 11.00 3.14 6.80
CA ALA A 136 11.02 4.45 7.42
C ALA A 136 10.10 5.45 6.72
N ASP A 137 9.94 5.35 5.39
CA ASP A 137 9.08 6.21 4.59
C ASP A 137 7.61 5.75 4.62
N PHE A 138 7.05 5.56 5.81
CA PHE A 138 5.66 5.14 6.03
C PHE A 138 5.29 3.83 5.31
N GLY A 139 6.23 2.92 5.05
CA GLY A 139 6.00 1.76 4.20
C GLY A 139 5.63 2.12 2.75
N LEU A 140 6.00 3.31 2.29
CA LEU A 140 5.69 3.89 0.98
C LEU A 140 4.18 4.13 0.74
N GLN A 141 3.33 4.10 1.77
CA GLN A 141 1.91 4.31 1.58
C GLN A 141 1.58 5.77 1.20
N GLY A 142 0.66 5.93 0.26
CA GLY A 142 0.04 7.20 -0.12
C GLY A 142 -1.46 7.18 0.11
N ALA A 143 -2.19 6.31 -0.61
CA ALA A 143 -3.63 6.17 -0.48
C ALA A 143 -4.13 4.79 -0.92
N PHE A 144 -5.36 4.43 -0.53
CA PHE A 144 -5.98 3.14 -0.84
C PHE A 144 -7.42 3.30 -1.27
N ILE A 145 -7.85 2.44 -2.22
CA ILE A 145 -9.23 2.24 -2.59
C ILE A 145 -9.55 0.77 -2.38
N PHE A 146 -10.53 0.47 -1.54
CA PHE A 146 -11.04 -0.88 -1.35
C PHE A 146 -12.45 -0.99 -1.93
N GLY A 147 -12.65 -1.98 -2.79
CA GLY A 147 -13.95 -2.26 -3.38
C GLY A 147 -14.89 -2.99 -2.45
N GLN A 148 -16.04 -3.34 -3.00
CA GLN A 148 -16.98 -4.24 -2.33
C GLN A 148 -16.45 -5.67 -2.42
N GLY A 149 -16.72 -6.45 -1.40
CA GLY A 149 -16.31 -7.84 -1.38
C GLY A 149 -17.12 -8.71 -2.32
N MET A 150 -16.49 -9.78 -2.77
CA MET A 150 -17.14 -10.81 -3.55
C MET A 150 -18.03 -11.67 -2.65
N ALA A 151 -19.20 -12.01 -3.14
CA ALA A 151 -20.03 -13.06 -2.55
C ALA A 151 -19.48 -14.43 -2.99
N GLY A 152 -19.26 -15.34 -2.05
CA GLY A 152 -18.79 -16.70 -2.30
C GLY A 152 -17.57 -17.10 -1.47
N ASP A 153 -17.16 -18.35 -1.57
CA ASP A 153 -15.99 -18.85 -0.87
C ASP A 153 -14.71 -18.48 -1.65
N PRO A 154 -13.76 -17.74 -1.04
CA PRO A 154 -12.46 -17.47 -1.66
C PRO A 154 -11.71 -18.71 -2.16
N ALA A 155 -11.94 -19.87 -1.54
CA ALA A 155 -11.31 -21.12 -1.93
C ALA A 155 -11.80 -21.71 -3.27
N GLU A 156 -12.95 -21.24 -3.76
CA GLU A 156 -13.51 -21.67 -5.06
C GLU A 156 -12.92 -20.89 -6.24
N VAL A 157 -12.19 -19.79 -5.97
CA VAL A 157 -11.57 -18.96 -7.00
C VAL A 157 -10.12 -19.36 -7.20
N SER A 158 -9.81 -19.83 -8.41
CA SER A 158 -8.46 -20.28 -8.75
C SER A 158 -7.50 -19.14 -9.14
N GLU A 159 -8.02 -18.10 -9.78
CA GLU A 159 -7.24 -16.97 -10.27
C GLU A 159 -8.09 -15.72 -10.38
N ILE A 160 -7.52 -14.58 -10.04
CA ILE A 160 -8.07 -13.25 -10.28
C ILE A 160 -7.15 -12.52 -11.23
N GLU A 161 -7.69 -12.09 -12.37
CA GLU A 161 -7.00 -11.22 -13.31
C GLU A 161 -7.37 -9.76 -13.03
N VAL A 162 -6.41 -8.86 -13.22
CA VAL A 162 -6.65 -7.42 -13.23
C VAL A 162 -6.11 -6.78 -14.50
N THR A 163 -6.90 -5.88 -15.10
CA THR A 163 -6.47 -5.01 -16.18
C THR A 163 -6.55 -3.56 -15.71
N VAL A 164 -5.43 -2.86 -15.71
CA VAL A 164 -5.38 -1.43 -15.38
C VAL A 164 -5.39 -0.61 -16.66
N LYS A 165 -6.33 0.34 -16.73
CA LYS A 165 -6.51 1.25 -17.87
C LYS A 165 -6.42 2.70 -17.43
N ARG A 166 -5.90 3.56 -18.30
CA ARG A 166 -5.95 5.03 -18.19
C ARG A 166 -6.62 5.60 -19.42
N ASP A 167 -7.68 6.38 -19.23
CA ASP A 167 -8.47 6.97 -20.32
C ASP A 167 -8.89 5.94 -21.39
N GLY A 168 -9.23 4.70 -20.94
CA GLY A 168 -9.61 3.57 -21.77
C GLY A 168 -8.45 2.80 -22.42
N ILE A 169 -7.21 3.26 -22.29
CA ILE A 169 -6.01 2.59 -22.82
C ILE A 169 -5.46 1.64 -21.75
N GLU A 170 -5.23 0.37 -22.12
CA GLU A 170 -4.60 -0.61 -21.23
C GLU A 170 -3.15 -0.20 -20.92
N MET A 171 -2.84 -0.07 -19.65
CA MET A 171 -1.52 0.27 -19.14
C MET A 171 -0.76 -0.98 -18.71
N GLN A 172 -1.46 -1.90 -18.03
CA GLN A 172 -0.87 -3.12 -17.52
C GLN A 172 -1.92 -4.17 -17.18
N ARG A 173 -1.48 -5.44 -17.09
CA ARG A 173 -2.28 -6.59 -16.70
C ARG A 173 -1.49 -7.47 -15.74
N GLY A 174 -2.18 -8.09 -14.81
CA GLY A 174 -1.60 -9.07 -13.88
C GLY A 174 -2.64 -10.05 -13.42
N SER A 175 -2.19 -11.08 -12.71
CA SER A 175 -3.08 -12.06 -12.08
C SER A 175 -2.43 -12.64 -10.82
N ALA A 176 -3.27 -13.19 -9.93
CA ALA A 176 -2.82 -13.94 -8.77
C ALA A 176 -3.86 -14.97 -8.32
N ASN A 177 -3.37 -16.00 -7.63
CA ASN A 177 -4.24 -16.91 -6.90
C ASN A 177 -4.69 -16.25 -5.59
N PRO A 178 -6.00 -16.18 -5.31
CA PRO A 178 -6.50 -15.61 -4.05
C PRO A 178 -5.98 -16.31 -2.79
N ALA A 179 -5.61 -17.60 -2.89
CA ALA A 179 -5.01 -18.33 -1.79
C ALA A 179 -3.69 -17.69 -1.31
N ASP A 180 -2.95 -17.02 -2.20
CA ASP A 180 -1.73 -16.29 -1.83
C ASP A 180 -2.05 -15.09 -0.95
N ALA A 181 -3.14 -14.37 -1.23
CA ALA A 181 -3.60 -13.26 -0.40
C ALA A 181 -3.98 -13.74 1.02
N VAL A 182 -4.67 -14.88 1.12
CA VAL A 182 -5.00 -15.51 2.42
C VAL A 182 -3.76 -15.99 3.15
N ALA A 183 -2.77 -16.56 2.43
CA ALA A 183 -1.50 -16.96 3.04
C ALA A 183 -0.72 -15.75 3.59
N ARG A 184 -0.76 -14.64 2.89
CA ARG A 184 -0.16 -13.36 3.33
C ARG A 184 -0.85 -12.79 4.58
N LEU A 185 -2.16 -12.98 4.72
CA LEU A 185 -2.87 -12.63 5.96
C LEU A 185 -2.35 -13.45 7.15
N ARG A 186 -2.08 -14.73 6.98
CA ARG A 186 -1.51 -15.57 8.06
C ARG A 186 -0.13 -15.07 8.48
N TYR A 187 0.70 -14.67 7.51
CA TYR A 187 1.98 -14.03 7.80
C TYR A 187 1.78 -12.74 8.60
N LEU A 188 0.89 -11.86 8.17
CA LEU A 188 0.57 -10.60 8.83
C LEU A 188 0.10 -10.83 10.29
N SER A 189 -0.82 -11.76 10.50
CA SER A 189 -1.34 -12.09 11.83
C SER A 189 -0.25 -12.59 12.79
N HIS A 190 0.73 -13.34 12.28
CA HIS A 190 1.88 -13.79 13.05
C HIS A 190 2.81 -12.62 13.44
N GLU A 191 3.10 -11.71 12.49
CA GLU A 191 3.98 -10.56 12.72
C GLU A 191 3.37 -9.54 13.71
N LEU A 192 2.06 -9.33 13.65
CA LEU A 192 1.40 -8.28 14.42
C LEU A 192 0.94 -8.72 15.82
N HIS A 193 0.96 -10.02 16.15
CA HIS A 193 0.47 -10.56 17.42
C HIS A 193 -0.93 -10.03 17.82
N GLN A 194 -1.77 -9.74 16.82
CA GLN A 194 -3.06 -9.08 17.04
C GLN A 194 -4.13 -10.10 17.46
N ASP A 195 -4.66 -9.91 18.64
CA ASP A 195 -5.87 -10.57 19.12
C ASP A 195 -7.06 -10.05 18.28
N GLY A 196 -7.61 -10.93 17.43
CA GLY A 196 -8.51 -10.63 16.32
C GLY A 196 -9.90 -10.08 16.68
N HIS A 197 -9.99 -8.85 17.17
CA HIS A 197 -11.26 -8.27 17.60
C HIS A 197 -11.79 -7.06 16.82
N SER A 198 -11.18 -6.69 15.70
CA SER A 198 -11.72 -5.59 14.87
C SER A 198 -11.70 -5.94 13.40
N SER A 199 -12.69 -5.43 12.65
CA SER A 199 -12.66 -5.49 11.19
C SER A 199 -11.51 -4.69 10.65
N HIS A 200 -10.64 -5.32 9.87
CA HIS A 200 -9.47 -4.69 9.28
C HIS A 200 -9.48 -4.83 7.77
N LEU A 201 -8.96 -3.80 7.10
CA LEU A 201 -8.60 -3.86 5.69
C LEU A 201 -7.16 -4.37 5.57
N VAL A 202 -6.89 -5.20 4.56
CA VAL A 202 -5.53 -5.65 4.27
C VAL A 202 -5.26 -5.49 2.78
N ALA A 203 -4.20 -4.75 2.45
CA ALA A 203 -3.61 -4.70 1.12
C ALA A 203 -2.49 -5.76 1.06
N THR A 204 -2.60 -6.72 0.15
CA THR A 204 -1.77 -7.93 0.20
C THR A 204 -0.57 -7.91 -0.73
N GLY A 205 -0.34 -6.80 -1.44
CA GLY A 205 0.75 -6.62 -2.38
C GLY A 205 0.33 -6.78 -3.84
N SER A 206 1.01 -6.06 -4.69
CA SER A 206 0.62 -5.81 -6.07
C SER A 206 0.63 -7.05 -6.96
N LEU A 207 -0.35 -7.11 -7.87
CA LEU A 207 -0.45 -8.07 -8.97
C LEU A 207 0.27 -7.58 -10.22
N ILE A 208 0.63 -6.30 -10.25
CA ILE A 208 1.25 -5.63 -11.39
C ILE A 208 2.54 -4.92 -10.95
N SER A 209 3.41 -4.55 -11.88
CA SER A 209 4.48 -3.61 -11.55
C SER A 209 3.90 -2.21 -11.31
N PRO A 210 4.40 -1.45 -10.31
CA PRO A 210 3.88 -0.12 -10.01
C PRO A 210 3.93 0.82 -11.22
N ILE A 211 2.80 1.46 -11.56
CA ILE A 211 2.65 2.37 -12.70
C ILE A 211 2.71 3.81 -12.22
N SER A 212 3.56 4.66 -12.82
CA SER A 212 3.55 6.10 -12.52
C SER A 212 2.14 6.68 -12.67
N LEU A 213 1.68 7.37 -11.63
CA LEU A 213 0.34 7.94 -11.60
C LEU A 213 0.36 9.33 -12.24
N ASP A 214 -0.31 9.47 -13.37
CA ASP A 214 -0.51 10.74 -14.08
C ASP A 214 -2.00 11.13 -14.05
N SER A 215 -2.30 12.39 -14.40
CA SER A 215 -3.68 12.85 -14.54
C SER A 215 -4.43 12.05 -15.61
N GLY A 216 -5.72 11.76 -15.37
CA GLY A 216 -6.59 10.95 -16.22
C GLY A 216 -7.61 10.15 -15.44
N HIS A 217 -8.43 9.41 -16.14
CA HIS A 217 -9.39 8.47 -15.56
C HIS A 217 -8.77 7.07 -15.53
N TRP A 218 -8.48 6.60 -14.33
CA TRP A 218 -7.89 5.28 -14.08
C TRP A 218 -8.97 4.28 -13.70
N VAL A 219 -8.86 3.08 -14.24
CA VAL A 219 -9.75 1.94 -13.92
C VAL A 219 -8.90 0.70 -13.72
N ALA A 220 -9.05 0.05 -12.58
CA ALA A 220 -8.56 -1.29 -12.32
C ALA A 220 -9.75 -2.25 -12.38
N ASP A 221 -9.80 -3.07 -13.42
CA ASP A 221 -10.88 -4.00 -13.71
C ASP A 221 -10.44 -5.42 -13.32
N PHE A 222 -11.10 -5.97 -12.30
CA PHE A 222 -10.84 -7.29 -11.76
C PHE A 222 -11.87 -8.34 -12.25
N GLY A 223 -12.52 -8.09 -13.39
CA GLY A 223 -13.54 -8.97 -13.94
C GLY A 223 -14.75 -9.10 -13.03
N GLU A 224 -15.14 -10.34 -12.69
CA GLU A 224 -16.29 -10.63 -11.84
C GLU A 224 -16.13 -10.11 -10.40
N PHE A 225 -14.90 -9.84 -9.95
CA PHE A 225 -14.63 -9.19 -8.65
C PHE A 225 -15.02 -7.71 -8.61
N GLY A 226 -15.33 -7.12 -9.77
CA GLY A 226 -15.70 -5.73 -9.90
C GLY A 226 -14.56 -4.84 -10.38
N SER A 227 -14.80 -3.54 -10.39
CA SER A 227 -13.83 -2.57 -10.84
C SER A 227 -13.69 -1.42 -9.85
N LEU A 228 -12.49 -0.85 -9.79
CA LEU A 228 -12.18 0.36 -9.07
C LEU A 228 -11.82 1.46 -10.06
N SER A 229 -12.29 2.64 -9.81
CA SER A 229 -11.98 3.81 -10.64
C SER A 229 -11.50 4.97 -9.81
N LEU A 230 -10.69 5.80 -10.41
CA LEU A 230 -10.10 6.99 -9.79
C LEU A 230 -9.92 8.07 -10.83
N ARG A 231 -10.36 9.28 -10.54
CA ARG A 231 -10.05 10.45 -11.37
C ARG A 231 -8.87 11.20 -10.79
N VAL A 232 -7.74 11.16 -11.49
CA VAL A 232 -6.54 11.86 -11.08
C VAL A 232 -6.49 13.22 -11.76
N VAL A 233 -6.35 14.27 -10.96
CA VAL A 233 -6.23 15.67 -11.42
C VAL A 233 -4.90 16.29 -10.98
N ASN A 234 -4.46 17.34 -11.66
CA ASN A 234 -3.25 18.07 -11.31
C ASN A 234 -3.39 18.86 -10.02
#